data_28a90f612328dc4496dfb5f4ba4180b3
#
_entry.id   28a90f612328dc4496dfb5f4ba4180b3
#
_cell.length_a   1.000
_cell.length_b   1.000
_cell.length_c   1.000
_cell.angle_alpha   90.00
_cell.angle_beta   90.00
_cell.angle_gamma   90.00
#
_symmetry.space_group_name_H-M   'P 1'
#
loop_
_entity.id
_entity.type
_entity.pdbx_description
1 polymer ?
#
loop_
_entity_poly.entity_id
_entity_poly.type
_entity_poly.pdbx_seq_one_letter_code
_entity_poly.pdbx_strand_id
1 'polypeptide(L)'
;MYAVVFMDAIHYHVRSEGRIVKRAVYIALGIDMNGKKDVLGMYVGENESAKFWLSIMNGLKNRGVEDILIACVDGLNGFPQAIEAVYPKTESQQCIIHQIRNSTKFVSYKDIKKLMADLKLVYAAPTEETALNELELFKDKWDSKYPKIYKSWHDNWATLSTYFKYPEAVRRLIYTTNAIEGFNRQLRKVTKSKTVFPSDDSLLKMLYLATMDITKKWTGHRQDWWQIHSQLEIYFEERLIGRNL
;
A
#
# COMPACT_ATOMS: atom_id res chain seq x y z
N MET A 1 17.35 2.04 -6.27
CA MET A 1 16.32 3.06 -5.95
C MET A 1 14.98 2.63 -6.51
N TYR A 2 13.89 2.91 -5.79
CA TYR A 2 12.52 2.62 -6.22
C TYR A 2 11.69 3.90 -6.22
N ALA A 3 10.93 4.12 -7.30
CA ALA A 3 10.00 5.23 -7.41
C ALA A 3 8.84 5.08 -6.42
N VAL A 4 8.27 3.87 -6.37
CA VAL A 4 7.19 3.56 -5.43
C VAL A 4 7.38 2.17 -4.86
N VAL A 5 7.17 2.02 -3.55
CA VAL A 5 7.06 0.72 -2.89
C VAL A 5 5.67 0.57 -2.30
N PHE A 6 4.97 -0.48 -2.66
CA PHE A 6 3.69 -0.87 -2.10
C PHE A 6 3.88 -1.95 -1.04
N MET A 7 3.18 -1.82 0.08
CA MET A 7 3.11 -2.87 1.09
C MET A 7 1.67 -3.20 1.45
N ASP A 8 1.36 -4.49 1.43
CA ASP A 8 0.04 -5.03 1.74
C ASP A 8 0.17 -6.41 2.38
N ALA A 9 -0.85 -6.85 3.08
CA ALA A 9 -0.89 -8.14 3.76
C ALA A 9 -1.91 -9.09 3.16
N ILE A 10 -1.52 -10.36 2.99
CA ILE A 10 -2.43 -11.46 2.71
C ILE A 10 -2.45 -12.40 3.91
N HIS A 11 -3.64 -12.87 4.26
CA HIS A 11 -3.79 -13.76 5.39
C HIS A 11 -3.99 -15.21 4.94
N TYR A 12 -3.31 -16.12 5.65
CA TYR A 12 -3.38 -17.57 5.44
C TYR A 12 -3.60 -18.30 6.76
N HIS A 13 -4.10 -19.54 6.69
CA HIS A 13 -4.17 -20.43 7.85
C HIS A 13 -2.96 -21.35 7.83
N VAL A 14 -2.27 -21.44 8.96
CA VAL A 14 -1.06 -22.24 9.14
C VAL A 14 -1.20 -23.08 10.41
N ARG A 15 -0.68 -24.28 10.40
CA ARG A 15 -0.58 -25.13 11.60
C ARG A 15 0.65 -24.71 12.39
N SER A 16 0.44 -24.36 13.66
CA SER A 16 1.47 -24.00 14.62
C SER A 16 1.13 -24.64 15.96
N GLU A 17 2.06 -25.39 16.53
CA GLU A 17 1.88 -26.05 17.85
C GLU A 17 0.57 -26.85 17.98
N GLY A 18 0.22 -27.60 16.92
CA GLY A 18 -1.00 -28.42 16.89
C GLY A 18 -2.30 -27.64 16.64
N ARG A 19 -2.26 -26.32 16.51
CA ARG A 19 -3.43 -25.45 16.27
C ARG A 19 -3.36 -24.81 14.89
N ILE A 20 -4.54 -24.45 14.37
CA ILE A 20 -4.64 -23.64 13.14
C ILE A 20 -4.69 -22.17 13.57
N VAL A 21 -3.68 -21.40 13.13
CA VAL A 21 -3.58 -19.97 13.40
C VAL A 21 -3.65 -19.17 12.10
N LYS A 22 -4.13 -17.94 12.19
CA LYS A 22 -4.13 -17.00 11.07
C LYS A 22 -2.80 -16.26 11.05
N ARG A 23 -2.06 -16.36 9.95
CA ARG A 23 -0.80 -15.64 9.72
C ARG A 23 -1.01 -14.55 8.69
N ALA A 24 -0.41 -13.39 8.93
CA ALA A 24 -0.28 -12.35 7.92
C ALA A 24 1.04 -12.54 7.15
N VAL A 25 0.96 -12.49 5.83
CA VAL A 25 2.15 -12.41 4.96
C VAL A 25 2.18 -11.01 4.37
N TYR A 26 3.16 -10.24 4.79
CA TYR A 26 3.41 -8.90 4.30
C TYR A 26 4.27 -8.95 3.05
N ILE A 27 3.81 -8.32 2.00
CA ILE A 27 4.45 -8.32 0.69
C ILE A 27 4.90 -6.90 0.39
N ALA A 28 6.18 -6.74 0.06
CA ALA A 28 6.74 -5.51 -0.46
C ALA A 28 6.94 -5.65 -1.97
N LEU A 29 6.26 -4.81 -2.75
CA LEU A 29 6.37 -4.74 -4.20
C LEU A 29 6.86 -3.36 -4.60
N GLY A 30 8.00 -3.30 -5.30
CA GLY A 30 8.58 -2.07 -5.81
C GLY A 30 8.25 -1.83 -7.28
N ILE A 31 8.24 -0.55 -7.66
CA ILE A 31 8.37 -0.10 -9.04
C ILE A 31 9.66 0.72 -9.10
N ASP A 32 10.64 0.25 -9.87
CA ASP A 32 11.93 0.93 -10.02
C ASP A 32 11.81 2.22 -10.86
N MET A 33 12.91 2.94 -11.01
CA MET A 33 12.95 4.17 -11.79
C MET A 33 12.74 3.94 -13.30
N ASN A 34 12.82 2.69 -13.78
CA ASN A 34 12.51 2.31 -15.16
C ASN A 34 11.05 1.84 -15.32
N GLY A 35 10.22 1.92 -14.28
CA GLY A 35 8.83 1.48 -14.31
C GLY A 35 8.64 -0.04 -14.26
N LYS A 36 9.69 -0.80 -13.96
CA LYS A 36 9.64 -2.25 -13.83
C LYS A 36 9.21 -2.63 -12.41
N LYS A 37 8.38 -3.67 -12.33
CA LYS A 37 7.93 -4.24 -11.05
C LYS A 37 8.95 -5.22 -10.52
N ASP A 38 9.13 -5.19 -9.19
CA ASP A 38 9.98 -6.14 -8.47
C ASP A 38 9.34 -6.53 -7.13
N VAL A 39 9.46 -7.81 -6.74
CA VAL A 39 9.01 -8.30 -5.43
C VAL A 39 10.18 -8.22 -4.46
N LEU A 40 10.18 -7.18 -3.64
CA LEU A 40 11.28 -6.87 -2.72
C LEU A 40 11.34 -7.81 -1.52
N GLY A 41 10.22 -8.42 -1.16
CA GLY A 41 10.19 -9.40 -0.07
C GLY A 41 8.81 -9.83 0.35
N MET A 42 8.78 -10.97 1.06
CA MET A 42 7.61 -11.52 1.72
C MET A 42 8.00 -11.89 3.15
N TYR A 43 7.20 -11.46 4.11
CA TYR A 43 7.50 -11.59 5.53
C TYR A 43 6.27 -12.15 6.25
N VAL A 44 6.44 -13.25 6.97
CA VAL A 44 5.39 -13.79 7.85
C VAL A 44 5.49 -13.09 9.20
N GLY A 45 4.38 -12.55 9.67
CA GLY A 45 4.30 -11.87 10.97
C GLY A 45 3.13 -12.39 11.80
N GLU A 46 3.35 -12.47 13.11
CA GLU A 46 2.30 -12.74 14.09
C GLU A 46 1.65 -11.46 14.59
N ASN A 47 2.46 -10.44 14.80
CA ASN A 47 2.06 -9.16 15.36
C ASN A 47 2.67 -7.99 14.58
N GLU A 48 1.84 -7.01 14.25
CA GLU A 48 2.24 -5.73 13.66
C GLU A 48 2.81 -4.82 14.75
N SER A 49 4.11 -4.93 14.99
CA SER A 49 4.81 -4.07 15.95
C SER A 49 5.78 -3.13 15.22
N ALA A 50 6.10 -1.99 15.83
CA ALA A 50 7.12 -1.08 15.31
C ALA A 50 8.48 -1.78 15.09
N LYS A 51 8.85 -2.70 15.99
CA LYS A 51 10.07 -3.53 15.86
C LYS A 51 10.01 -4.45 14.64
N PHE A 52 8.85 -5.06 14.37
CA PHE A 52 8.64 -5.90 13.19
C PHE A 52 8.81 -5.09 11.90
N TRP A 53 8.16 -3.92 11.82
CA TRP A 53 8.28 -3.04 10.65
C TRP A 53 9.70 -2.53 10.45
N LEU A 54 10.39 -2.16 11.53
CA LEU A 54 11.78 -1.73 11.47
C LEU A 54 12.68 -2.86 10.93
N SER A 55 12.45 -4.11 11.33
CA SER A 55 13.21 -5.26 10.81
C SER A 55 12.98 -5.48 9.31
N ILE A 56 11.75 -5.26 8.81
CA ILE A 56 11.44 -5.33 7.38
C ILE A 56 12.19 -4.23 6.62
N MET A 57 12.10 -2.99 7.09
CA MET A 57 12.76 -1.85 6.43
C MET A 57 14.29 -2.03 6.37
N ASN A 58 14.90 -2.44 7.47
CA ASN A 58 16.33 -2.78 7.49
C ASN A 58 16.66 -3.98 6.58
N GLY A 59 15.79 -4.98 6.53
CA GLY A 59 15.92 -6.11 5.62
C GLY A 59 15.89 -5.70 4.15
N LEU A 60 15.06 -4.75 3.78
CA LEU A 60 15.04 -4.17 2.42
C LEU A 60 16.34 -3.41 2.14
N LYS A 61 16.79 -2.57 3.06
CA LYS A 61 18.04 -1.81 2.93
C LYS A 61 19.27 -2.73 2.77
N ASN A 62 19.35 -3.78 3.57
CA ASN A 62 20.44 -4.77 3.50
C ASN A 62 20.44 -5.57 2.19
N ARG A 63 19.30 -5.66 1.50
CA ARG A 63 19.16 -6.29 0.18
C ARG A 63 19.36 -5.33 -0.99
N GLY A 64 19.84 -4.12 -0.75
CA GLY A 64 20.18 -3.15 -1.78
C GLY A 64 19.05 -2.19 -2.17
N VAL A 65 17.95 -2.13 -1.39
CA VAL A 65 16.96 -1.06 -1.53
C VAL A 65 17.54 0.19 -0.86
N GLU A 66 18.34 0.95 -1.58
CA GLU A 66 19.05 2.11 -1.04
C GLU A 66 18.11 3.29 -0.74
N ASP A 67 17.12 3.50 -1.60
CA ASP A 67 16.23 4.64 -1.52
C ASP A 67 14.84 4.33 -2.11
N ILE A 68 13.80 4.97 -1.52
CA ILE A 68 12.40 4.85 -1.91
C ILE A 68 11.83 6.27 -1.97
N LEU A 69 11.27 6.69 -3.12
CA LEU A 69 10.67 8.02 -3.22
C LEU A 69 9.34 8.07 -2.48
N ILE A 70 8.43 7.15 -2.77
CA ILE A 70 7.09 7.11 -2.18
C ILE A 70 6.79 5.69 -1.68
N ALA A 71 6.34 5.55 -0.43
CA ALA A 71 5.86 4.29 0.14
C ALA A 71 4.33 4.32 0.27
N CYS A 72 3.65 3.41 -0.42
CA CYS A 72 2.20 3.24 -0.37
C CYS A 72 1.87 2.08 0.57
N VAL A 73 1.19 2.36 1.67
CA VAL A 73 0.99 1.39 2.74
C VAL A 73 -0.47 1.30 3.13
N ASP A 74 -0.91 0.12 3.57
CA ASP A 74 -2.14 0.02 4.33
C ASP A 74 -1.97 0.71 5.69
N GLY A 75 -3.04 1.23 6.28
CA GLY A 75 -3.00 1.97 7.55
C GLY A 75 -2.51 1.12 8.73
N LEU A 76 -1.30 0.60 8.63
CA LEU A 76 -0.65 -0.28 9.61
C LEU A 76 0.03 0.57 10.70
N ASN A 77 -0.34 0.33 11.94
CA ASN A 77 0.22 1.04 13.09
C ASN A 77 1.74 0.85 13.20
N GLY A 78 2.47 1.97 13.39
CA GLY A 78 3.93 1.95 13.55
C GLY A 78 4.72 1.81 12.25
N PHE A 79 4.05 1.65 11.11
CA PHE A 79 4.73 1.51 9.82
C PHE A 79 5.35 2.84 9.31
N PRO A 80 4.64 3.99 9.37
CA PRO A 80 5.24 5.27 8.98
C PRO A 80 6.51 5.60 9.77
N GLN A 81 6.52 5.33 11.06
CA GLN A 81 7.70 5.55 11.92
C GLN A 81 8.88 4.66 11.52
N ALA A 82 8.62 3.40 11.13
CA ALA A 82 9.66 2.50 10.67
C ALA A 82 10.24 2.93 9.31
N ILE A 83 9.40 3.46 8.40
CA ILE A 83 9.88 4.06 7.14
C ILE A 83 10.76 5.26 7.44
N GLU A 84 10.29 6.22 8.25
CA GLU A 84 11.03 7.42 8.60
C GLU A 84 12.39 7.11 9.23
N ALA A 85 12.46 6.09 10.08
CA ALA A 85 13.71 5.68 10.74
C ALA A 85 14.76 5.12 9.76
N VAL A 86 14.38 4.43 8.68
CA VAL A 86 15.31 3.78 7.74
C VAL A 86 15.45 4.55 6.43
N TYR A 87 14.37 5.18 5.99
CA TYR A 87 14.26 5.95 4.75
C TYR A 87 13.66 7.35 5.03
N PRO A 88 14.38 8.23 5.73
CA PRO A 88 13.83 9.49 6.26
C PRO A 88 13.33 10.48 5.19
N LYS A 89 13.76 10.30 3.95
CA LYS A 89 13.34 11.13 2.81
C LYS A 89 12.15 10.54 2.03
N THR A 90 11.64 9.37 2.43
CA THR A 90 10.53 8.71 1.77
C THR A 90 9.20 9.37 2.15
N GLU A 91 8.40 9.73 1.17
CA GLU A 91 7.04 10.18 1.42
C GLU A 91 6.10 8.99 1.62
N SER A 92 5.29 9.04 2.67
CA SER A 92 4.32 8.00 2.99
C SER A 92 2.94 8.36 2.46
N GLN A 93 2.33 7.45 1.70
CA GLN A 93 0.95 7.53 1.23
C GLN A 93 0.15 6.37 1.82
N GLN A 94 -0.86 6.67 2.62
CA GLN A 94 -1.80 5.66 3.08
C GLN A 94 -2.77 5.29 1.96
N CYS A 95 -3.04 3.99 1.82
CA CYS A 95 -3.91 3.47 0.76
C CYS A 95 -5.35 3.95 0.91
N ILE A 96 -5.81 4.75 -0.04
CA ILE A 96 -7.19 5.27 -0.08
C ILE A 96 -8.22 4.15 -0.19
N ILE A 97 -7.93 3.08 -0.95
CA ILE A 97 -8.85 1.95 -1.13
C ILE A 97 -9.07 1.21 0.20
N HIS A 98 -8.01 1.01 0.99
CA HIS A 98 -8.13 0.41 2.32
C HIS A 98 -8.89 1.33 3.28
N GLN A 99 -8.64 2.63 3.25
CA GLN A 99 -9.39 3.62 4.05
C GLN A 99 -10.88 3.58 3.71
N ILE A 100 -11.25 3.51 2.42
CA ILE A 100 -12.65 3.37 1.98
C ILE A 100 -13.26 2.05 2.49
N ARG A 101 -12.56 0.92 2.34
CA ARG A 101 -13.04 -0.39 2.83
C ARG A 101 -13.28 -0.37 4.34
N ASN A 102 -12.37 0.23 5.10
CA ASN A 102 -12.52 0.39 6.54
C ASN A 102 -13.71 1.28 6.89
N SER A 103 -13.91 2.37 6.16
CA SER A 103 -15.03 3.29 6.33
C SER A 103 -16.38 2.61 6.11
N THR A 104 -16.47 1.69 5.15
CA THR A 104 -17.74 1.06 4.77
C THR A 104 -18.05 -0.23 5.51
N LYS A 105 -17.09 -0.77 6.28
CA LYS A 105 -17.20 -2.08 6.95
C LYS A 105 -18.43 -2.23 7.85
N PHE A 106 -18.85 -1.14 8.49
CA PHE A 106 -19.96 -1.13 9.45
C PHE A 106 -21.14 -0.25 9.01
N VAL A 107 -21.15 0.16 7.73
CA VAL A 107 -22.22 0.98 7.16
C VAL A 107 -23.40 0.08 6.76
N SER A 108 -24.62 0.50 7.08
CA SER A 108 -25.81 -0.25 6.68
C SER A 108 -25.95 -0.29 5.15
N TYR A 109 -26.48 -1.42 4.63
CA TYR A 109 -26.65 -1.62 3.19
C TYR A 109 -27.40 -0.49 2.48
N LYS A 110 -28.44 0.07 3.14
CA LYS A 110 -29.24 1.17 2.60
C LYS A 110 -28.47 2.48 2.42
N ASP A 111 -27.42 2.70 3.21
CA ASP A 111 -26.66 3.95 3.21
C ASP A 111 -25.39 3.86 2.37
N ILE A 112 -24.86 2.63 2.16
CA ILE A 112 -23.53 2.40 1.59
C ILE A 112 -23.33 3.10 0.24
N LYS A 113 -24.34 3.07 -0.64
CA LYS A 113 -24.25 3.69 -1.97
C LYS A 113 -24.15 5.22 -1.88
N LYS A 114 -24.92 5.85 -1.01
CA LYS A 114 -24.92 7.31 -0.83
C LYS A 114 -23.63 7.75 -0.13
N LEU A 115 -23.24 7.06 0.94
CA LEU A 115 -22.03 7.35 1.68
C LEU A 115 -20.78 7.21 0.79
N MET A 116 -20.70 6.18 -0.05
CA MET A 116 -19.62 6.00 -1.01
C MET A 116 -19.56 7.11 -2.06
N ALA A 117 -20.71 7.62 -2.49
CA ALA A 117 -20.76 8.74 -3.42
C ALA A 117 -20.22 10.02 -2.78
N ASP A 118 -20.57 10.29 -1.52
CA ASP A 118 -20.05 11.45 -0.79
C ASP A 118 -18.55 11.30 -0.47
N LEU A 119 -18.08 10.13 -0.05
CA LEU A 119 -16.64 9.89 0.12
C LEU A 119 -15.86 10.07 -1.18
N LYS A 120 -16.47 9.74 -2.33
CA LYS A 120 -15.83 9.95 -3.63
C LYS A 120 -15.51 11.42 -3.89
N LEU A 121 -16.36 12.35 -3.44
CA LEU A 121 -16.10 13.78 -3.57
C LEU A 121 -14.81 14.18 -2.82
N VAL A 122 -14.55 13.57 -1.68
CA VAL A 122 -13.35 13.80 -0.88
C VAL A 122 -12.10 13.32 -1.63
N TYR A 123 -12.01 12.02 -1.94
CA TYR A 123 -10.76 11.46 -2.47
C TYR A 123 -10.55 11.70 -3.98
N ALA A 124 -11.57 12.07 -4.72
CA ALA A 124 -11.47 12.43 -6.13
C ALA A 124 -11.41 13.95 -6.37
N ALA A 125 -11.29 14.75 -5.31
CA ALA A 125 -11.19 16.20 -5.41
C ALA A 125 -9.95 16.62 -6.22
N PRO A 126 -10.01 17.76 -6.94
CA PRO A 126 -8.89 18.24 -7.72
C PRO A 126 -7.73 18.74 -6.85
N THR A 127 -8.03 19.31 -5.69
CA THR A 127 -7.05 19.86 -4.74
C THR A 127 -7.29 19.36 -3.32
N GLU A 128 -6.27 19.44 -2.48
CA GLU A 128 -6.37 19.11 -1.06
C GLU A 128 -7.37 20.01 -0.33
N GLU A 129 -7.40 21.30 -0.64
CA GLU A 129 -8.34 22.26 -0.07
C GLU A 129 -9.80 21.87 -0.37
N THR A 130 -10.10 21.53 -1.64
CA THR A 130 -11.42 21.04 -2.02
C THR A 130 -11.77 19.75 -1.29
N ALA A 131 -10.80 18.84 -1.16
CA ALA A 131 -11.00 17.57 -0.46
C ALA A 131 -11.34 17.77 1.03
N LEU A 132 -10.66 18.71 1.70
CA LEU A 132 -10.97 19.05 3.10
C LEU A 132 -12.37 19.65 3.24
N ASN A 133 -12.78 20.53 2.33
CA ASN A 133 -14.13 21.09 2.33
C ASN A 133 -15.19 19.97 2.14
N GLU A 134 -14.98 19.06 1.23
CA GLU A 134 -15.86 17.90 1.02
C GLU A 134 -15.87 16.95 2.23
N LEU A 135 -14.77 16.84 2.96
CA LEU A 135 -14.69 16.04 4.18
C LEU A 135 -15.50 16.67 5.32
N GLU A 136 -15.53 18.00 5.45
CA GLU A 136 -16.42 18.70 6.41
C GLU A 136 -17.90 18.54 6.03
N LEU A 137 -18.26 18.67 4.73
CA LEU A 137 -19.61 18.39 4.26
C LEU A 137 -20.04 16.94 4.52
N PHE A 138 -19.11 16.01 4.36
CA PHE A 138 -19.32 14.60 4.71
C PHE A 138 -19.61 14.43 6.21
N LYS A 139 -18.88 15.12 7.08
CA LYS A 139 -19.10 15.14 8.53
C LYS A 139 -20.51 15.62 8.85
N ASP A 140 -20.91 16.79 8.36
CA ASP A 140 -22.22 17.38 8.63
C ASP A 140 -23.37 16.41 8.28
N LYS A 141 -23.18 15.63 7.23
CA LYS A 141 -24.19 14.68 6.73
C LYS A 141 -24.22 13.34 7.47
N TRP A 142 -23.05 12.82 7.85
CA TRP A 142 -22.89 11.43 8.27
C TRP A 142 -22.42 11.22 9.71
N ASP A 143 -21.86 12.25 10.37
CA ASP A 143 -21.23 12.10 11.69
C ASP A 143 -22.21 11.65 12.78
N SER A 144 -23.45 12.15 12.74
CA SER A 144 -24.49 11.72 13.67
C SER A 144 -24.78 10.21 13.63
N LYS A 145 -24.54 9.58 12.48
CA LYS A 145 -24.82 8.16 12.26
C LYS A 145 -23.58 7.27 12.24
N TYR A 146 -22.48 7.79 11.69
CA TYR A 146 -21.22 7.07 11.49
C TYR A 146 -20.00 7.90 11.92
N PRO A 147 -19.90 8.35 13.18
CA PRO A 147 -18.88 9.32 13.64
C PRO A 147 -17.43 8.83 13.45
N LYS A 148 -17.23 7.51 13.49
CA LYS A 148 -15.90 6.91 13.34
C LYS A 148 -15.29 7.12 11.94
N ILE A 149 -16.12 7.35 10.91
CA ILE A 149 -15.64 7.50 9.53
C ILE A 149 -14.93 8.84 9.38
N TYR A 150 -15.61 9.95 9.68
CA TYR A 150 -14.98 11.28 9.63
C TYR A 150 -13.72 11.32 10.50
N LYS A 151 -13.83 10.87 11.75
CA LYS A 151 -12.68 10.83 12.67
C LYS A 151 -11.50 10.07 12.08
N SER A 152 -11.72 8.91 11.48
CA SER A 152 -10.66 8.10 10.87
C SER A 152 -10.01 8.81 9.67
N TRP A 153 -10.77 9.51 8.84
CA TRP A 153 -10.22 10.28 7.72
C TRP A 153 -9.44 11.49 8.21
N HIS A 154 -9.98 12.22 9.17
CA HIS A 154 -9.35 13.40 9.75
C HIS A 154 -8.03 13.06 10.47
N ASP A 155 -8.04 12.04 11.34
CA ASP A 155 -6.85 11.63 12.13
C ASP A 155 -5.70 11.13 11.23
N ASN A 156 -6.01 10.56 10.06
CA ASN A 156 -5.02 10.04 9.11
C ASN A 156 -4.77 11.00 7.92
N TRP A 157 -5.32 12.22 7.96
CA TRP A 157 -5.30 13.11 6.81
C TRP A 157 -3.91 13.37 6.27
N ALA A 158 -2.93 13.62 7.13
CA ALA A 158 -1.56 13.92 6.75
C ALA A 158 -0.92 12.84 5.84
N THR A 159 -1.27 11.56 6.05
CA THR A 159 -0.77 10.45 5.23
C THR A 159 -1.73 10.06 4.11
N LEU A 160 -3.02 10.36 4.25
CA LEU A 160 -4.02 10.14 3.20
C LEU A 160 -3.90 11.16 2.08
N SER A 161 -3.59 12.44 2.40
CA SER A 161 -3.57 13.55 1.45
C SER A 161 -2.27 13.69 0.66
N THR A 162 -1.24 12.90 0.96
CA THR A 162 0.08 13.00 0.30
C THR A 162 -0.01 13.03 -1.23
N TYR A 163 -0.91 12.23 -1.84
CA TYR A 163 -1.06 12.18 -3.28
C TYR A 163 -1.52 13.50 -3.92
N PHE A 164 -2.17 14.40 -3.18
CA PHE A 164 -2.58 15.71 -3.72
C PHE A 164 -1.40 16.60 -4.11
N LYS A 165 -0.21 16.36 -3.57
CA LYS A 165 1.02 17.06 -3.94
C LYS A 165 1.42 16.83 -5.40
N TYR A 166 0.97 15.72 -6.01
CA TYR A 166 1.46 15.25 -7.30
C TYR A 166 0.48 15.46 -8.44
N PRO A 167 0.96 15.54 -9.69
CA PRO A 167 0.13 15.52 -10.89
C PRO A 167 -0.65 14.21 -11.05
N GLU A 168 -1.69 14.24 -11.88
CA GLU A 168 -2.66 13.14 -12.02
C GLU A 168 -2.02 11.78 -12.33
N ALA A 169 -0.98 11.72 -13.18
CA ALA A 169 -0.34 10.47 -13.54
C ALA A 169 0.35 9.80 -12.33
N VAL A 170 1.05 10.58 -11.51
CA VAL A 170 1.65 10.10 -10.24
C VAL A 170 0.56 9.78 -9.23
N ARG A 171 -0.48 10.63 -9.09
CA ARG A 171 -1.63 10.34 -8.21
C ARG A 171 -2.24 8.97 -8.50
N ARG A 172 -2.52 8.68 -9.76
CA ARG A 172 -3.08 7.38 -10.20
C ARG A 172 -2.19 6.21 -9.84
N LEU A 173 -0.88 6.40 -9.81
CA LEU A 173 0.06 5.37 -9.43
C LEU A 173 -0.04 5.04 -7.93
N ILE A 174 -0.12 6.07 -7.07
CA ILE A 174 0.08 5.92 -5.63
C ILE A 174 -1.20 5.81 -4.80
N TYR A 175 -2.32 6.42 -5.25
CA TYR A 175 -3.56 6.32 -4.46
C TYR A 175 -4.29 4.99 -4.66
N THR A 176 -3.96 4.23 -5.71
CA THR A 176 -4.49 2.89 -5.96
C THR A 176 -3.42 1.84 -5.71
N THR A 177 -3.75 0.80 -4.99
CA THR A 177 -2.87 -0.36 -4.77
C THR A 177 -3.01 -1.42 -5.86
N ASN A 178 -3.46 -1.05 -7.07
CA ASN A 178 -3.74 -2.00 -8.16
C ASN A 178 -2.55 -2.90 -8.50
N ALA A 179 -1.33 -2.38 -8.39
CA ALA A 179 -0.11 -3.15 -8.67
C ALA A 179 0.03 -4.34 -7.71
N ILE A 180 -0.03 -4.08 -6.40
CA ILE A 180 0.10 -5.13 -5.39
C ILE A 180 -1.18 -5.97 -5.26
N GLU A 181 -2.36 -5.39 -5.43
CA GLU A 181 -3.62 -6.15 -5.45
C GLU A 181 -3.67 -7.17 -6.59
N GLY A 182 -3.20 -6.79 -7.78
CA GLY A 182 -3.06 -7.70 -8.93
C GLY A 182 -2.13 -8.86 -8.64
N PHE A 183 -1.00 -8.61 -8.00
CA PHE A 183 -0.05 -9.62 -7.56
C PHE A 183 -0.66 -10.53 -6.48
N ASN A 184 -1.27 -9.95 -5.44
CA ASN A 184 -1.95 -10.68 -4.37
C ASN A 184 -3.06 -11.59 -4.89
N ARG A 185 -3.80 -11.15 -5.92
CA ARG A 185 -4.83 -11.97 -6.58
C ARG A 185 -4.22 -13.20 -7.25
N GLN A 186 -3.07 -13.04 -7.91
CA GLN A 186 -2.38 -14.16 -8.54
C GLN A 186 -1.85 -15.15 -7.49
N LEU A 187 -1.26 -14.68 -6.39
CA LEU A 187 -0.86 -15.55 -5.27
C LEU A 187 -2.05 -16.32 -4.70
N ARG A 188 -3.19 -15.64 -4.45
CA ARG A 188 -4.41 -16.31 -3.95
C ARG A 188 -4.93 -17.35 -4.93
N LYS A 189 -4.81 -17.14 -6.24
CA LYS A 189 -5.21 -18.13 -7.25
C LYS A 189 -4.39 -19.41 -7.14
N VAL A 190 -3.09 -19.31 -6.96
CA VAL A 190 -2.18 -20.45 -6.81
C VAL A 190 -2.40 -21.17 -5.48
N THR A 191 -2.68 -20.43 -4.41
CA THR A 191 -2.86 -20.98 -3.06
C THR A 191 -4.30 -21.46 -2.77
N LYS A 192 -5.24 -21.23 -3.68
CA LYS A 192 -6.68 -21.50 -3.48
C LYS A 192 -6.99 -22.95 -3.05
N SER A 193 -6.23 -23.93 -3.52
CA SER A 193 -6.40 -25.35 -3.19
C SER A 193 -5.87 -25.70 -1.79
N LYS A 194 -5.13 -24.82 -1.13
CA LYS A 194 -4.54 -25.04 0.19
C LYS A 194 -5.30 -24.23 1.24
N THR A 195 -6.16 -24.88 1.99
CA THR A 195 -6.93 -24.25 3.07
C THR A 195 -6.09 -23.99 4.31
N VAL A 196 -5.13 -24.88 4.61
CA VAL A 196 -4.21 -24.80 5.76
C VAL A 196 -2.82 -25.22 5.32
N PHE A 197 -1.81 -24.45 5.67
CA PHE A 197 -0.40 -24.81 5.46
C PHE A 197 0.18 -25.55 6.65
N PRO A 198 1.08 -26.54 6.45
CA PRO A 198 1.68 -27.31 7.55
C PRO A 198 2.57 -26.47 8.48
N SER A 199 3.24 -25.44 7.94
CA SER A 199 4.14 -24.53 8.68
C SER A 199 4.29 -23.19 7.94
N ASP A 200 4.82 -22.17 8.62
CA ASP A 200 5.19 -20.88 8.03
C ASP A 200 6.20 -21.06 6.89
N ASP A 201 7.19 -21.95 7.04
CA ASP A 201 8.18 -22.27 5.99
C ASP A 201 7.52 -22.88 4.74
N SER A 202 6.56 -23.78 4.93
CA SER A 202 5.82 -24.39 3.82
C SER A 202 5.00 -23.34 3.06
N LEU A 203 4.38 -22.41 3.78
CA LEU A 203 3.67 -21.27 3.19
C LEU A 203 4.65 -20.39 2.40
N LEU A 204 5.77 -19.97 2.99
CA LEU A 204 6.75 -19.11 2.32
C LEU A 204 7.36 -19.78 1.08
N LYS A 205 7.70 -21.08 1.13
CA LYS A 205 8.20 -21.81 -0.03
C LYS A 205 7.21 -21.81 -1.18
N MET A 206 5.92 -22.07 -0.90
CA MET A 206 4.88 -22.05 -1.94
C MET A 206 4.71 -20.66 -2.54
N LEU A 207 4.68 -19.63 -1.70
CA LEU A 207 4.56 -18.23 -2.16
C LEU A 207 5.78 -17.81 -2.99
N TYR A 208 6.98 -18.23 -2.59
CA TYR A 208 8.21 -17.96 -3.34
C TYR A 208 8.16 -18.58 -4.74
N LEU A 209 7.80 -19.85 -4.85
CA LEU A 209 7.67 -20.53 -6.14
C LEU A 209 6.59 -19.89 -7.02
N ALA A 210 5.44 -19.55 -6.43
CA ALA A 210 4.39 -18.83 -7.13
C ALA A 210 4.88 -17.45 -7.63
N THR A 211 5.65 -16.74 -6.82
CA THR A 211 6.25 -15.45 -7.19
C THR A 211 7.18 -15.59 -8.38
N MET A 212 8.06 -16.60 -8.38
CA MET A 212 8.96 -16.87 -9.51
C MET A 212 8.19 -17.08 -10.83
N ASP A 213 7.07 -17.80 -10.81
CA ASP A 213 6.27 -18.03 -11.99
C ASP A 213 5.46 -16.80 -12.43
N ILE A 214 5.00 -16.01 -11.48
CA ILE A 214 4.27 -14.77 -11.77
C ILE A 214 5.21 -13.72 -12.37
N THR A 215 6.39 -13.53 -11.78
CA THR A 215 7.35 -12.48 -12.18
C THR A 215 8.00 -12.75 -13.53
N LYS A 216 8.13 -14.00 -13.95
CA LYS A 216 8.56 -14.35 -15.33
C LYS A 216 7.72 -13.66 -16.42
N LYS A 217 6.48 -13.31 -16.12
CA LYS A 217 5.54 -12.66 -17.04
C LYS A 217 5.65 -11.13 -17.02
N TRP A 218 6.47 -10.56 -16.15
CA TRP A 218 6.67 -9.13 -16.03
C TRP A 218 7.79 -8.66 -16.99
N THR A 219 7.49 -8.66 -18.28
CA THR A 219 8.47 -8.38 -19.33
C THR A 219 8.50 -6.93 -19.78
N GLY A 220 7.62 -6.10 -19.28
CA GLY A 220 7.48 -4.70 -19.70
C GLY A 220 7.39 -3.71 -18.54
N HIS A 221 7.33 -2.46 -18.89
CA HIS A 221 7.04 -1.35 -18.01
C HIS A 221 5.64 -0.80 -18.27
N ARG A 222 5.16 0.09 -17.41
CA ARG A 222 3.88 0.77 -17.56
C ARG A 222 3.91 1.72 -18.79
N GLN A 223 2.86 1.73 -19.61
CA GLN A 223 2.83 2.51 -20.87
C GLN A 223 3.04 4.01 -20.68
N ASP A 224 2.51 4.59 -19.60
CA ASP A 224 2.61 6.01 -19.24
C ASP A 224 3.84 6.32 -18.35
N TRP A 225 4.82 5.41 -18.29
CA TRP A 225 5.94 5.53 -17.36
C TRP A 225 6.83 6.74 -17.62
N TRP A 226 7.08 7.08 -18.86
CA TRP A 226 7.89 8.24 -19.22
C TRP A 226 7.32 9.55 -18.62
N GLN A 227 6.00 9.70 -18.65
CA GLN A 227 5.31 10.86 -18.08
C GLN A 227 5.43 10.87 -16.54
N ILE A 228 5.23 9.71 -15.89
CA ILE A 228 5.38 9.56 -14.45
C ILE A 228 6.81 9.86 -14.03
N HIS A 229 7.79 9.31 -14.76
CA HIS A 229 9.21 9.52 -14.48
C HIS A 229 9.59 10.99 -14.53
N SER A 230 9.25 11.70 -15.61
CA SER A 230 9.54 13.13 -15.73
C SER A 230 8.89 13.97 -14.63
N GLN A 231 7.69 13.61 -14.19
CA GLN A 231 7.04 14.27 -13.06
C GLN A 231 7.76 13.98 -11.75
N LEU A 232 8.19 12.75 -11.51
CA LEU A 232 8.96 12.40 -10.30
C LEU A 232 10.33 13.10 -10.29
N GLU A 233 10.98 13.27 -11.44
CA GLU A 233 12.24 14.04 -11.55
C GLU A 233 12.07 15.48 -11.06
N ILE A 234 10.96 16.14 -11.38
CA ILE A 234 10.67 17.49 -10.91
C ILE A 234 10.46 17.52 -9.40
N TYR A 235 9.65 16.59 -8.85
CA TYR A 235 9.31 16.59 -7.42
C TYR A 235 10.42 16.08 -6.51
N PHE A 236 11.34 15.27 -7.04
CA PHE A 236 12.45 14.66 -6.29
C PHE A 236 13.82 15.02 -6.90
N GLU A 237 13.93 16.18 -7.55
CA GLU A 237 15.12 16.63 -8.26
C GLU A 237 16.39 16.47 -7.43
N GLU A 238 16.41 16.97 -6.18
CA GLU A 238 17.57 16.87 -5.29
C GLU A 238 18.06 15.44 -5.01
N ARG A 239 17.17 14.44 -5.15
CA ARG A 239 17.46 13.03 -4.90
C ARG A 239 17.90 12.29 -6.16
N LEU A 240 17.60 12.84 -7.32
CA LEU A 240 17.83 12.21 -8.63
C LEU A 240 19.01 12.85 -9.37
N ILE A 241 19.41 14.11 -9.05
CA ILE A 241 20.58 14.77 -9.60
C ILE A 241 21.83 13.94 -9.31
N GLY A 242 22.60 13.63 -10.35
CA GLY A 242 23.88 12.90 -10.26
C GLY A 242 23.76 11.38 -10.17
N ARG A 243 22.57 10.83 -10.23
CA ARG A 243 22.35 9.40 -10.43
C ARG A 243 22.12 9.17 -11.93
N ASN A 244 23.13 8.64 -12.63
CA ASN A 244 22.94 8.10 -13.99
C ASN A 244 21.97 6.91 -13.86
N LEU A 245 20.74 7.10 -14.25
CA LEU A 245 19.66 6.11 -14.27
C LEU A 245 19.73 5.27 -15.54
#